data_829961d1d0d75b60cd69341b2aaac325
#
_entry.id   829961d1d0d75b60cd69341b2aaac325
#
_cell.length_a   1.000
_cell.length_b   1.000
_cell.length_c   1.000
_cell.angle_alpha   90.00
_cell.angle_beta   90.00
_cell.angle_gamma   90.00
#
_symmetry.space_group_name_H-M   'P 1'
#
loop_
_entity.id
_entity.type
_entity.pdbx_description
1 polymer ?
#
loop_
_entity_poly.entity_id
_entity_poly.type
_entity_poly.pdbx_seq_one_letter_code
_entity_poly.pdbx_strand_id
1 'polypeptide(L)'
;MNVRRSIIWFVVIVAVLIALVFWLGRKKPVETPLAVSSGTNITLSAATVPSASVSATVQTNAPPAQVASSGAPAVTTPAPQDKVAALKEILQANDADIVFYGRLEDQSGNAVSGAAVNFGIQYENPNARGVQYGQVVSDGNGFFTISGYKGANLTITPKKAGYALSTTGTTFRYSQLQPGYFVPDANNPVVIKMWKLQGAEPLVEINKTFKLPYTGEPTFFDLVTGSIVPTGGDLEVIVTRAPGVITQRNHGDWSIKLVPINGGIMESDYQTAQVTFEAPADGYRDSYFVQMSRDDPGWFDNIQKVFFLMSRNGQVYSKLSLNFEINDDPNGTMWFQFKGVASTNGSRNWEATAPQ
;
A
#
# COMPACT_ATOMS: atom_id res chain seq x y z
N MET A 1 13.11 50.03 4.50
CA MET A 1 12.86 48.56 4.41
C MET A 1 13.95 47.96 3.53
N ASN A 2 14.83 47.11 4.11
CA ASN A 2 16.14 46.79 3.49
C ASN A 2 16.01 45.81 2.29
N VAL A 3 16.21 46.30 1.08
CA VAL A 3 16.19 45.52 -0.18
C VAL A 3 17.10 44.27 -0.12
N ARG A 4 18.22 44.33 0.60
CA ARG A 4 19.11 43.16 0.81
C ARG A 4 18.47 41.99 1.53
N ARG A 5 17.56 42.22 2.49
CA ARG A 5 16.84 41.16 3.20
C ARG A 5 15.82 40.48 2.28
N SER A 6 15.12 41.21 1.45
CA SER A 6 14.15 40.64 0.47
C SER A 6 14.82 39.75 -0.58
N ILE A 7 16.03 40.10 -1.04
CA ILE A 7 16.77 39.28 -2.02
C ILE A 7 17.22 37.94 -1.38
N ILE A 8 17.67 37.98 -0.13
CA ILE A 8 18.09 36.73 0.58
C ILE A 8 16.90 35.78 0.77
N TRP A 9 15.74 36.29 1.15
CA TRP A 9 14.53 35.47 1.30
C TRP A 9 14.06 34.90 -0.04
N PHE A 10 14.15 35.64 -1.13
CA PHE A 10 13.79 35.16 -2.47
C PHE A 10 14.72 34.03 -2.94
N VAL A 11 16.02 34.12 -2.71
CA VAL A 11 17.00 33.10 -3.07
C VAL A 11 16.77 31.81 -2.24
N VAL A 12 16.43 31.93 -0.93
CA VAL A 12 16.12 30.79 -0.09
C VAL A 12 14.84 30.07 -0.55
N ILE A 13 13.80 30.82 -0.91
CA ILE A 13 12.54 30.24 -1.42
C ILE A 13 12.77 29.50 -2.74
N VAL A 14 13.53 30.07 -3.66
CA VAL A 14 13.85 29.43 -4.94
C VAL A 14 14.69 28.16 -4.73
N ALA A 15 15.64 28.16 -3.83
CA ALA A 15 16.45 26.98 -3.50
C ALA A 15 15.60 25.85 -2.90
N VAL A 16 14.64 26.17 -2.02
CA VAL A 16 13.70 25.21 -1.43
C VAL A 16 12.77 24.62 -2.50
N LEU A 17 12.27 25.44 -3.44
CA LEU A 17 11.42 24.97 -4.53
C LEU A 17 12.18 24.03 -5.49
N ILE A 18 13.45 24.35 -5.80
CA ILE A 18 14.29 23.49 -6.64
C ILE A 18 14.57 22.15 -5.92
N ALA A 19 14.85 22.17 -4.61
CA ALA A 19 15.04 20.94 -3.82
C ALA A 19 13.76 20.09 -3.77
N LEU A 20 12.58 20.73 -3.68
CA LEU A 20 11.28 20.04 -3.69
C LEU A 20 10.99 19.38 -5.04
N VAL A 21 11.30 20.05 -6.15
CA VAL A 21 11.15 19.48 -7.50
C VAL A 21 12.10 18.30 -7.72
N PHE A 22 13.34 18.39 -7.23
CA PHE A 22 14.30 17.28 -7.29
C PHE A 22 13.87 16.08 -6.40
N TRP A 23 13.24 16.34 -5.26
CA TRP A 23 12.74 15.31 -4.35
C TRP A 23 11.49 14.62 -4.93
N LEU A 24 10.56 15.36 -5.51
CA LEU A 24 9.36 14.84 -6.19
C LEU A 24 9.68 14.12 -7.52
N GLY A 25 10.80 14.45 -8.17
CA GLY A 25 11.23 13.84 -9.43
C GLY A 25 11.94 12.48 -9.29
N ARG A 26 12.28 12.03 -8.08
CA ARG A 26 12.84 10.70 -7.85
C ARG A 26 11.74 9.65 -7.98
N LYS A 27 11.62 9.05 -9.16
CA LYS A 27 10.81 7.85 -9.39
C LYS A 27 11.29 6.75 -8.44
N LYS A 28 10.41 6.29 -7.55
CA LYS A 28 10.63 5.06 -6.79
C LYS A 28 10.68 3.89 -7.78
N PRO A 29 11.51 2.86 -7.55
CA PRO A 29 11.46 1.63 -8.33
C PRO A 29 10.06 1.03 -8.23
N VAL A 30 9.53 0.58 -9.36
CA VAL A 30 8.26 -0.15 -9.44
C VAL A 30 8.51 -1.53 -8.84
N GLU A 31 7.93 -1.81 -7.70
CA GLU A 31 7.86 -3.17 -7.15
C GLU A 31 6.89 -3.99 -7.98
N THR A 32 7.39 -5.04 -8.59
CA THR A 32 6.59 -6.04 -9.30
C THR A 32 5.90 -6.92 -8.25
N PRO A 33 4.57 -7.08 -8.26
CA PRO A 33 3.90 -7.98 -7.32
C PRO A 33 4.26 -9.44 -7.64
N LEU A 34 4.82 -10.14 -6.67
CA LEU A 34 4.98 -11.59 -6.71
C LEU A 34 3.61 -12.26 -6.67
N ALA A 35 3.33 -13.08 -7.67
CA ALA A 35 2.12 -13.88 -7.76
C ALA A 35 2.04 -14.85 -6.58
N VAL A 36 0.98 -14.73 -5.79
CA VAL A 36 0.62 -15.70 -4.75
C VAL A 36 0.05 -16.93 -5.44
N SER A 37 0.81 -18.02 -5.45
CA SER A 37 0.35 -19.35 -5.83
C SER A 37 -0.50 -19.93 -4.70
N SER A 38 -1.78 -20.14 -4.96
CA SER A 38 -2.71 -20.84 -4.06
C SER A 38 -2.32 -22.32 -4.00
N GLY A 39 -1.76 -22.75 -2.87
CA GLY A 39 -1.45 -24.13 -2.59
C GLY A 39 -2.71 -24.97 -2.36
N THR A 40 -2.98 -25.90 -3.25
CA THR A 40 -3.98 -26.96 -3.09
C THR A 40 -3.38 -28.09 -2.26
N ASN A 41 -4.04 -28.46 -1.18
CA ASN A 41 -3.70 -29.64 -0.37
C ASN A 41 -3.80 -30.91 -1.21
N ILE A 42 -2.74 -31.70 -1.28
CA ILE A 42 -2.76 -33.07 -1.76
C ILE A 42 -2.20 -33.99 -0.66
N THR A 43 -3.04 -34.92 -0.30
CA THR A 43 -2.84 -36.00 0.66
C THR A 43 -1.72 -36.94 0.21
N LEU A 44 -0.81 -37.32 1.13
CA LEU A 44 0.19 -38.36 0.92
C LEU A 44 -0.48 -39.72 0.75
N SER A 45 -0.10 -40.41 -0.31
CA SER A 45 -0.20 -41.87 -0.39
C SER A 45 1.14 -42.42 -0.86
N ALA A 46 1.71 -43.30 -0.07
CA ALA A 46 2.98 -43.96 -0.34
C ALA A 46 2.82 -45.13 -1.32
N ALA A 47 3.70 -45.22 -2.33
CA ALA A 47 3.97 -46.44 -3.05
C ALA A 47 5.36 -46.47 -3.70
N THR A 48 6.17 -47.28 -3.18
CA THR A 48 7.25 -48.20 -3.67
C THR A 48 7.93 -47.90 -5.02
N VAL A 49 9.27 -47.90 -4.91
CA VAL A 49 10.30 -47.92 -5.99
C VAL A 49 10.29 -49.27 -6.73
N PRO A 50 10.67 -49.33 -8.03
CA PRO A 50 11.96 -50.00 -8.30
C PRO A 50 12.90 -49.28 -9.25
N SER A 51 14.18 -49.50 -9.00
CA SER A 51 15.35 -49.16 -9.81
C SER A 51 15.36 -49.87 -11.15
N ALA A 52 15.84 -49.19 -12.19
CA ALA A 52 16.49 -49.84 -13.33
C ALA A 52 17.57 -48.91 -13.91
N SER A 53 18.78 -49.41 -13.81
CA SER A 53 20.00 -48.94 -14.43
C SER A 53 20.05 -49.38 -15.92
N VAL A 54 20.45 -48.50 -16.85
CA VAL A 54 21.06 -48.93 -18.14
C VAL A 54 22.14 -47.92 -18.55
N SER A 55 23.23 -48.54 -18.99
CA SER A 55 24.56 -48.04 -19.25
C SER A 55 24.75 -47.14 -20.49
N ALA A 56 25.87 -46.47 -20.45
CA ALA A 56 26.48 -45.62 -21.45
C ALA A 56 26.75 -46.30 -22.79
N THR A 57 26.73 -45.49 -23.85
CA THR A 57 27.58 -45.76 -25.04
C THR A 57 28.11 -44.43 -25.59
N VAL A 58 29.43 -44.31 -25.56
CA VAL A 58 30.24 -43.26 -26.19
C VAL A 58 30.36 -43.57 -27.69
N GLN A 59 30.13 -42.59 -28.56
CA GLN A 59 30.73 -42.56 -29.87
C GLN A 59 31.22 -41.15 -30.24
N THR A 60 32.51 -41.05 -30.35
CA THR A 60 33.28 -40.00 -30.99
C THR A 60 33.20 -40.08 -32.47
N ASN A 61 32.99 -38.96 -33.18
CA ASN A 61 33.79 -38.53 -34.36
C ASN A 61 33.28 -37.18 -34.87
N ALA A 62 34.15 -36.18 -34.87
CA ALA A 62 33.97 -34.87 -35.50
C ALA A 62 34.66 -34.84 -36.88
N PRO A 63 34.27 -33.98 -37.80
CA PRO A 63 35.21 -33.08 -38.42
C PRO A 63 34.82 -31.60 -38.28
N PRO A 64 35.73 -30.63 -38.48
CA PRO A 64 35.57 -29.24 -38.06
C PRO A 64 34.66 -28.49 -39.03
N ALA A 65 33.58 -27.94 -38.50
CA ALA A 65 32.72 -27.01 -39.21
C ALA A 65 33.23 -25.59 -39.01
N GLN A 66 33.29 -24.88 -40.08
CA GLN A 66 33.66 -23.46 -40.24
C GLN A 66 32.95 -22.56 -39.27
N VAL A 67 33.70 -21.59 -38.71
CA VAL A 67 33.21 -20.48 -37.95
C VAL A 67 32.37 -19.57 -38.86
N ALA A 68 31.06 -19.75 -38.84
CA ALA A 68 30.15 -18.74 -39.37
C ALA A 68 30.10 -17.59 -38.40
N SER A 69 30.55 -16.42 -38.82
CA SER A 69 30.38 -15.14 -38.17
C SER A 69 28.88 -14.91 -37.92
N SER A 70 28.42 -15.10 -36.69
CA SER A 70 27.08 -14.69 -36.27
C SER A 70 27.03 -13.16 -36.20
N GLY A 71 26.50 -12.55 -37.27
CA GLY A 71 26.13 -11.16 -37.26
C GLY A 71 25.17 -10.93 -36.10
N ALA A 72 25.45 -9.97 -35.24
CA ALA A 72 24.54 -9.51 -34.21
C ALA A 72 23.17 -9.17 -34.86
N PRO A 73 22.05 -9.54 -34.26
CA PRO A 73 20.73 -9.18 -34.80
C PRO A 73 20.68 -7.66 -34.92
N ALA A 74 20.47 -7.18 -36.13
CA ALA A 74 20.25 -5.76 -36.39
C ALA A 74 19.02 -5.34 -35.59
N VAL A 75 19.20 -4.41 -34.65
CA VAL A 75 18.08 -3.76 -33.98
C VAL A 75 17.35 -2.95 -35.06
N THR A 76 16.31 -3.52 -35.62
CA THR A 76 15.44 -2.87 -36.61
C THR A 76 14.68 -1.77 -35.85
N THR A 77 15.12 -0.52 -36.01
CA THR A 77 14.34 0.64 -35.55
C THR A 77 13.02 0.64 -36.34
N PRO A 78 11.85 0.61 -35.67
CA PRO A 78 10.55 0.60 -36.37
C PRO A 78 10.45 1.77 -37.35
N ALA A 79 9.88 1.49 -38.54
CA ALA A 79 9.66 2.50 -39.55
C ALA A 79 8.76 3.64 -39.03
N PRO A 80 8.88 4.89 -39.51
CA PRO A 80 8.05 6.01 -39.03
C PRO A 80 6.55 5.76 -39.11
N GLN A 81 6.07 5.00 -40.09
CA GLN A 81 4.67 4.61 -40.27
C GLN A 81 4.18 3.70 -39.13
N ASP A 82 5.03 2.79 -38.63
CA ASP A 82 4.67 1.89 -37.51
C ASP A 82 4.52 2.67 -36.21
N LYS A 83 5.33 3.70 -36.01
CA LYS A 83 5.24 4.58 -34.83
C LYS A 83 3.96 5.41 -34.83
N VAL A 84 3.51 5.90 -35.99
CA VAL A 84 2.25 6.66 -36.12
C VAL A 84 1.05 5.74 -35.88
N ALA A 85 1.06 4.52 -36.41
CA ALA A 85 0.01 3.54 -36.17
C ALA A 85 -0.09 3.16 -34.68
N ALA A 86 1.04 2.86 -34.02
CA ALA A 86 1.07 2.56 -32.60
C ALA A 86 0.59 3.74 -31.73
N LEU A 87 0.97 4.97 -32.07
CA LEU A 87 0.49 6.16 -31.36
C LEU A 87 -1.03 6.32 -31.52
N LYS A 88 -1.56 6.11 -32.73
CA LYS A 88 -3.00 6.17 -32.99
C LYS A 88 -3.77 5.13 -32.17
N GLU A 89 -3.27 3.91 -32.07
CA GLU A 89 -3.85 2.83 -31.25
C GLU A 89 -3.87 3.22 -29.76
N ILE A 90 -2.76 3.76 -29.23
CA ILE A 90 -2.68 4.26 -27.85
C ILE A 90 -3.72 5.34 -27.59
N LEU A 91 -3.85 6.32 -28.49
CA LEU A 91 -4.79 7.42 -28.33
C LEU A 91 -6.24 6.94 -28.41
N GLN A 92 -6.55 5.99 -29.31
CA GLN A 92 -7.89 5.39 -29.39
C GLN A 92 -8.24 4.57 -28.16
N ALA A 93 -7.32 3.79 -27.63
CA ALA A 93 -7.53 3.00 -26.43
C ALA A 93 -7.74 3.86 -25.18
N ASN A 94 -7.19 5.08 -25.16
CA ASN A 94 -7.35 6.06 -24.07
C ASN A 94 -8.59 6.96 -24.23
N ASP A 95 -9.31 6.89 -25.36
CA ASP A 95 -10.55 7.64 -25.65
C ASP A 95 -11.80 6.74 -25.54
N ALA A 96 -11.80 5.83 -24.57
CA ALA A 96 -12.89 4.89 -24.34
C ALA A 96 -14.13 5.61 -23.80
N ASP A 97 -15.33 5.12 -24.19
CA ASP A 97 -16.58 5.62 -23.63
C ASP A 97 -16.68 5.29 -22.14
N ILE A 98 -16.91 6.30 -21.31
CA ILE A 98 -17.09 6.16 -19.88
C ILE A 98 -18.55 5.91 -19.58
N VAL A 99 -18.85 4.72 -19.10
CA VAL A 99 -20.14 4.35 -18.50
C VAL A 99 -19.86 3.70 -17.15
N PHE A 100 -20.47 4.21 -16.10
CA PHE A 100 -20.28 3.68 -14.75
C PHE A 100 -21.61 3.60 -14.02
N TYR A 101 -21.89 2.44 -13.45
CA TYR A 101 -23.04 2.20 -12.58
C TYR A 101 -22.53 1.99 -11.16
N GLY A 102 -22.93 2.86 -10.25
CA GLY A 102 -22.50 2.81 -8.85
C GLY A 102 -23.68 2.83 -7.89
N ARG A 103 -23.45 2.31 -6.69
CA ARG A 103 -24.37 2.38 -5.56
C ARG A 103 -23.60 2.78 -4.30
N LEU A 104 -24.10 3.79 -3.60
CA LEU A 104 -23.56 4.20 -2.31
C LEU A 104 -24.31 3.51 -1.17
N GLU A 105 -23.56 2.90 -0.27
CA GLU A 105 -24.07 2.24 0.93
C GLU A 105 -23.29 2.68 2.18
N ASP A 106 -23.98 2.73 3.32
CA ASP A 106 -23.32 2.93 4.61
C ASP A 106 -22.71 1.61 5.16
N GLN A 107 -22.08 1.68 6.34
CA GLN A 107 -21.49 0.53 7.03
C GLN A 107 -22.53 -0.56 7.40
N SER A 108 -23.81 -0.23 7.48
CA SER A 108 -24.91 -1.15 7.76
C SER A 108 -25.59 -1.67 6.49
N GLY A 109 -25.11 -1.29 5.29
CA GLY A 109 -25.68 -1.65 4.00
C GLY A 109 -26.87 -0.80 3.59
N ASN A 110 -27.23 0.25 4.34
CA ASN A 110 -28.29 1.14 3.95
C ASN A 110 -27.87 2.05 2.79
N ALA A 111 -28.81 2.36 1.91
CA ALA A 111 -28.59 3.26 0.79
C ALA A 111 -28.22 4.68 1.25
N VAL A 112 -27.18 5.26 0.67
CA VAL A 112 -26.80 6.67 0.89
C VAL A 112 -27.36 7.52 -0.24
N SER A 113 -28.61 8.01 -0.07
CA SER A 113 -29.31 8.85 -1.04
C SER A 113 -28.89 10.32 -0.98
N GLY A 114 -29.02 11.06 -2.08
CA GLY A 114 -28.73 12.50 -2.13
C GLY A 114 -27.27 12.88 -1.90
N ALA A 115 -26.35 11.96 -2.05
CA ALA A 115 -24.93 12.25 -1.98
C ALA A 115 -24.44 12.88 -3.30
N ALA A 116 -23.64 13.92 -3.21
CA ALA A 116 -22.95 14.51 -4.36
C ALA A 116 -21.78 13.61 -4.76
N VAL A 117 -21.87 12.94 -5.88
CA VAL A 117 -20.85 12.06 -6.44
C VAL A 117 -19.98 12.88 -7.40
N ASN A 118 -18.91 13.44 -6.90
CA ASN A 118 -17.92 14.14 -7.74
C ASN A 118 -17.07 13.11 -8.47
N PHE A 119 -16.70 13.41 -9.70
CA PHE A 119 -15.81 12.57 -10.46
C PHE A 119 -14.83 13.37 -11.32
N GLY A 120 -13.69 12.74 -11.63
CA GLY A 120 -12.69 13.24 -12.56
C GLY A 120 -12.39 12.18 -13.61
N ILE A 121 -12.40 12.55 -14.87
CA ILE A 121 -12.10 11.68 -16.00
C ILE A 121 -10.80 12.14 -16.62
N GLN A 122 -9.78 11.31 -16.52
CA GLN A 122 -8.51 11.55 -17.20
C GLN A 122 -8.67 11.20 -18.68
N TYR A 123 -8.41 12.16 -19.53
CA TYR A 123 -8.44 11.99 -20.98
C TYR A 123 -7.08 12.32 -21.61
N GLU A 124 -6.79 11.63 -22.71
CA GLU A 124 -5.62 11.89 -23.54
C GLU A 124 -6.02 11.66 -24.99
N ASN A 125 -6.00 12.71 -25.78
CA ASN A 125 -6.29 12.66 -27.21
C ASN A 125 -5.19 13.42 -27.99
N PRO A 126 -5.16 13.37 -29.36
CA PRO A 126 -4.11 13.97 -30.15
C PRO A 126 -3.88 15.47 -29.90
N ASN A 127 -4.89 16.17 -29.39
CA ASN A 127 -4.87 17.63 -29.27
C ASN A 127 -4.68 18.09 -27.82
N ALA A 128 -5.02 17.24 -26.82
CA ALA A 128 -4.99 17.61 -25.41
C ALA A 128 -4.95 16.41 -24.48
N ARG A 129 -4.40 16.62 -23.31
CA ARG A 129 -4.53 15.74 -22.14
C ARG A 129 -4.96 16.55 -20.92
N GLY A 130 -5.75 15.94 -20.04
CA GLY A 130 -6.21 16.65 -18.85
C GLY A 130 -7.16 15.81 -18.02
N VAL A 131 -7.87 16.48 -17.11
CA VAL A 131 -8.93 15.88 -16.31
C VAL A 131 -10.20 16.70 -16.50
N GLN A 132 -11.27 16.06 -16.92
CA GLN A 132 -12.61 16.63 -16.97
C GLN A 132 -13.33 16.27 -15.67
N TYR A 133 -13.87 17.26 -14.98
CA TYR A 133 -14.62 17.09 -13.74
C TYR A 133 -16.11 17.18 -13.99
N GLY A 134 -16.86 16.40 -13.19
CA GLY A 134 -18.31 16.43 -13.20
C GLY A 134 -18.88 15.99 -11.84
N GLN A 135 -20.19 16.04 -11.73
CA GLN A 135 -20.93 15.65 -10.56
C GLN A 135 -22.28 15.03 -10.95
N VAL A 136 -22.67 13.96 -10.27
CA VAL A 136 -24.01 13.41 -10.27
C VAL A 136 -24.50 13.27 -8.83
N VAL A 137 -25.77 12.97 -8.63
CA VAL A 137 -26.36 12.79 -7.28
C VAL A 137 -26.92 11.39 -7.19
N SER A 138 -26.68 10.69 -6.07
CA SER A 138 -27.29 9.39 -5.81
C SER A 138 -28.80 9.51 -5.56
N ASP A 139 -29.55 8.57 -6.11
CA ASP A 139 -31.01 8.50 -5.96
C ASP A 139 -31.46 8.01 -4.58
N GLY A 140 -32.76 7.79 -4.37
CA GLY A 140 -33.35 7.30 -3.12
C GLY A 140 -32.84 5.94 -2.67
N ASN A 141 -32.34 5.12 -3.60
CA ASN A 141 -31.78 3.78 -3.36
C ASN A 141 -30.24 3.76 -3.37
N GLY A 142 -29.62 4.94 -3.43
CA GLY A 142 -28.17 5.11 -3.46
C GLY A 142 -27.53 4.91 -4.83
N PHE A 143 -28.30 4.64 -5.90
CA PHE A 143 -27.76 4.44 -7.25
C PHE A 143 -27.38 5.75 -7.92
N PHE A 144 -26.37 5.69 -8.77
CA PHE A 144 -25.97 6.78 -9.66
C PHE A 144 -25.35 6.23 -10.94
N THR A 145 -25.41 7.01 -12.01
CA THR A 145 -24.82 6.67 -13.30
C THR A 145 -23.96 7.83 -13.79
N ILE A 146 -22.76 7.53 -14.29
CA ILE A 146 -21.90 8.46 -14.99
C ILE A 146 -21.80 7.99 -16.43
N SER A 147 -22.16 8.84 -17.41
CA SER A 147 -22.11 8.52 -18.83
C SER A 147 -21.98 9.78 -19.69
N GLY A 148 -21.72 9.61 -21.00
CA GLY A 148 -21.58 10.72 -21.94
C GLY A 148 -20.19 11.39 -21.94
N TYR A 149 -19.20 10.72 -21.40
CA TYR A 149 -17.81 11.15 -21.36
C TYR A 149 -16.88 10.14 -22.05
N LYS A 150 -15.68 10.56 -22.39
CA LYS A 150 -14.61 9.70 -22.91
C LYS A 150 -13.33 9.90 -22.12
N GLY A 151 -12.54 8.83 -21.98
CA GLY A 151 -11.25 8.91 -21.29
C GLY A 151 -10.63 7.58 -20.96
N ALA A 152 -9.47 7.63 -20.31
CA ALA A 152 -8.70 6.45 -19.89
C ALA A 152 -9.00 5.98 -18.47
N ASN A 153 -9.30 6.92 -17.56
CA ASN A 153 -9.55 6.62 -16.16
C ASN A 153 -10.68 7.50 -15.62
N LEU A 154 -11.50 6.89 -14.74
CA LEU A 154 -12.56 7.56 -13.98
C LEU A 154 -12.20 7.46 -12.49
N THR A 155 -12.09 8.59 -11.80
CA THR A 155 -11.96 8.64 -10.33
C THR A 155 -13.24 9.20 -9.73
N ILE A 156 -13.78 8.56 -8.69
CA ILE A 156 -15.06 8.90 -8.06
C ILE A 156 -14.81 9.30 -6.60
N THR A 157 -15.41 10.40 -6.18
CA THR A 157 -15.30 10.92 -4.81
C THR A 157 -16.67 11.38 -4.31
N PRO A 158 -17.47 10.48 -3.71
CA PRO A 158 -18.76 10.86 -3.14
C PRO A 158 -18.57 11.74 -1.90
N LYS A 159 -19.50 12.68 -1.70
CA LYS A 159 -19.56 13.56 -0.54
C LYS A 159 -21.00 13.70 -0.05
N LYS A 160 -21.19 13.58 1.27
CA LYS A 160 -22.47 13.85 1.93
C LYS A 160 -22.21 14.30 3.36
N ALA A 161 -22.93 15.32 3.83
CA ALA A 161 -22.86 15.74 5.22
C ALA A 161 -23.21 14.58 6.16
N GLY A 162 -22.45 14.39 7.23
CA GLY A 162 -22.59 13.28 8.17
C GLY A 162 -22.04 11.94 7.67
N TYR A 163 -21.29 11.92 6.57
CA TYR A 163 -20.66 10.73 6.03
C TYR A 163 -19.21 10.98 5.64
N ALA A 164 -18.38 9.96 5.74
CA ALA A 164 -17.01 9.92 5.23
C ALA A 164 -16.88 8.79 4.20
N LEU A 165 -15.95 8.91 3.25
CA LEU A 165 -15.63 7.82 2.32
C LEU A 165 -14.94 6.69 3.07
N SER A 166 -15.47 5.46 2.94
CA SER A 166 -14.94 4.24 3.60
C SER A 166 -14.61 3.15 2.59
N THR A 167 -14.13 3.56 1.41
CA THR A 167 -13.74 2.66 0.32
C THR A 167 -12.41 3.11 -0.26
N THR A 168 -11.50 2.17 -0.49
CA THR A 168 -10.30 2.37 -1.30
C THR A 168 -10.60 2.05 -2.77
N GLY A 169 -9.69 2.44 -3.68
CA GLY A 169 -9.77 1.99 -5.07
C GLY A 169 -10.95 2.58 -5.86
N THR A 170 -11.28 3.86 -5.63
CA THR A 170 -12.35 4.56 -6.37
C THR A 170 -11.90 5.09 -7.73
N THR A 171 -10.81 4.57 -8.28
CA THR A 171 -10.32 4.85 -9.64
C THR A 171 -10.49 3.63 -10.52
N PHE A 172 -11.17 3.79 -11.64
CA PHE A 172 -11.53 2.75 -12.60
C PHE A 172 -10.85 3.03 -13.92
N ARG A 173 -10.10 2.04 -14.44
CA ARG A 173 -9.38 2.17 -15.69
C ARG A 173 -10.27 1.71 -16.85
N TYR A 174 -10.45 2.56 -17.83
CA TYR A 174 -11.18 2.29 -19.07
C TYR A 174 -10.26 2.06 -20.27
N SER A 175 -9.01 2.51 -20.18
CA SER A 175 -8.01 2.30 -21.23
C SER A 175 -7.85 0.81 -21.54
N GLN A 176 -8.02 0.43 -22.79
CA GLN A 176 -7.96 -0.94 -23.30
C GLN A 176 -6.54 -1.39 -23.67
N LEU A 177 -5.52 -0.56 -23.43
CA LEU A 177 -4.12 -0.87 -23.71
C LEU A 177 -3.59 -2.09 -22.95
N GLN A 178 -4.20 -2.43 -21.83
CA GLN A 178 -3.79 -3.53 -20.98
C GLN A 178 -5.00 -4.32 -20.50
N PRO A 179 -4.88 -5.63 -20.27
CA PRO A 179 -5.94 -6.46 -19.70
C PRO A 179 -6.38 -5.94 -18.31
N GLY A 180 -7.62 -6.25 -17.92
CA GLY A 180 -8.19 -5.84 -16.64
C GLY A 180 -8.71 -4.40 -16.62
N TYR A 181 -9.09 -3.83 -17.77
CA TYR A 181 -9.88 -2.60 -17.80
C TYR A 181 -11.29 -2.83 -17.24
N PHE A 182 -11.90 -1.74 -16.76
CA PHE A 182 -13.23 -1.80 -16.16
C PHE A 182 -14.31 -1.99 -17.24
N VAL A 183 -15.20 -2.95 -16.99
CA VAL A 183 -16.36 -3.23 -17.84
C VAL A 183 -17.61 -2.87 -17.03
N PRO A 184 -18.45 -1.90 -17.50
CA PRO A 184 -19.64 -1.50 -16.79
C PRO A 184 -20.72 -2.58 -16.85
N ASP A 185 -21.39 -2.85 -15.71
CA ASP A 185 -22.53 -3.76 -15.61
C ASP A 185 -23.66 -3.08 -14.82
N ALA A 186 -24.78 -2.78 -15.51
CA ALA A 186 -25.94 -2.15 -14.88
C ALA A 186 -26.67 -3.08 -13.90
N ASN A 187 -26.54 -4.40 -14.06
CA ASN A 187 -27.19 -5.38 -13.20
C ASN A 187 -26.34 -5.65 -11.92
N ASN A 188 -25.06 -5.29 -11.95
CA ASN A 188 -24.15 -5.46 -10.84
C ASN A 188 -23.35 -4.16 -10.60
N PRO A 189 -23.98 -3.10 -10.11
CA PRO A 189 -23.34 -1.81 -9.90
C PRO A 189 -22.24 -1.90 -8.85
N VAL A 190 -21.20 -1.11 -9.04
CA VAL A 190 -20.09 -1.03 -8.08
C VAL A 190 -20.56 -0.41 -6.77
N VAL A 191 -20.42 -1.14 -5.67
CA VAL A 191 -20.76 -0.63 -4.35
C VAL A 191 -19.57 0.19 -3.79
N ILE A 192 -19.84 1.46 -3.50
CA ILE A 192 -18.90 2.35 -2.82
C ILE A 192 -19.42 2.58 -1.40
N LYS A 193 -18.65 2.14 -0.42
CA LYS A 193 -19.01 2.28 0.99
C LYS A 193 -18.70 3.69 1.49
N MET A 194 -19.63 4.23 2.25
CA MET A 194 -19.49 5.45 3.03
C MET A 194 -19.71 5.15 4.51
N TRP A 195 -18.91 5.73 5.36
CA TRP A 195 -19.11 5.64 6.81
C TRP A 195 -20.07 6.72 7.25
N LYS A 196 -21.22 6.33 7.81
CA LYS A 196 -22.12 7.27 8.49
C LYS A 196 -21.50 7.62 9.84
N LEU A 197 -21.15 8.89 10.00
CA LEU A 197 -20.49 9.38 11.21
C LEU A 197 -21.39 9.17 12.43
N GLN A 198 -20.85 8.57 13.47
CA GLN A 198 -21.51 8.24 14.73
C GLN A 198 -21.22 9.27 15.82
N GLY A 199 -20.19 10.09 15.62
CA GLY A 199 -19.71 11.10 16.53
C GLY A 199 -18.25 10.85 16.91
N ALA A 200 -17.52 11.95 17.08
CA ALA A 200 -16.11 11.87 17.43
C ALA A 200 -15.93 11.34 18.87
N GLU A 201 -14.95 10.46 19.02
CA GLU A 201 -14.50 9.93 20.33
C GLU A 201 -13.25 10.67 20.81
N PRO A 202 -13.01 10.75 22.13
CA PRO A 202 -11.77 11.26 22.66
C PRO A 202 -10.63 10.27 22.39
N LEU A 203 -9.90 10.49 21.29
CA LEU A 203 -8.76 9.67 20.92
C LEU A 203 -7.46 10.24 21.47
N VAL A 204 -6.58 9.37 21.94
CA VAL A 204 -5.20 9.73 22.28
C VAL A 204 -4.35 9.68 21.03
N GLU A 205 -3.71 10.79 20.66
CA GLU A 205 -2.73 10.82 19.58
C GLU A 205 -1.39 10.25 20.05
N ILE A 206 -0.83 9.37 19.23
CA ILE A 206 0.46 8.74 19.47
C ILE A 206 1.41 9.17 18.34
N ASN A 207 2.50 9.82 18.71
CA ASN A 207 3.60 10.14 17.78
C ASN A 207 4.90 10.12 18.58
N LYS A 208 5.48 8.94 18.72
CA LYS A 208 6.64 8.70 19.56
C LYS A 208 7.71 7.93 18.80
N THR A 209 8.95 8.32 19.04
CA THR A 209 10.15 7.65 18.53
C THR A 209 11.00 7.18 19.70
N PHE A 210 11.47 5.96 19.62
CA PHE A 210 12.30 5.31 20.62
C PHE A 210 13.57 4.76 20.00
N LYS A 211 14.59 4.60 20.81
CA LYS A 211 15.74 3.76 20.53
C LYS A 211 15.60 2.49 21.35
N LEU A 212 15.45 1.35 20.68
CA LEU A 212 15.27 0.06 21.33
C LEU A 212 16.56 -0.76 21.28
N PRO A 213 16.91 -1.48 22.37
CA PRO A 213 17.96 -2.49 22.32
C PRO A 213 17.52 -3.65 21.41
N TYR A 214 18.47 -4.31 20.79
CA TYR A 214 18.25 -5.50 19.96
C TYR A 214 18.83 -6.78 20.58
N THR A 215 18.73 -6.87 21.91
CA THR A 215 19.29 -7.96 22.73
C THR A 215 18.42 -9.21 22.79
N GLY A 216 17.19 -9.15 22.29
CA GLY A 216 16.19 -10.18 22.47
C GLY A 216 15.37 -10.03 23.75
N GLU A 217 15.69 -9.05 24.60
CA GLU A 217 14.89 -8.75 25.78
C GLU A 217 13.63 -7.95 25.39
N PRO A 218 12.50 -8.21 26.05
CA PRO A 218 11.27 -7.51 25.77
C PRO A 218 11.29 -6.05 26.24
N THR A 219 10.74 -5.16 25.41
CA THR A 219 10.44 -3.78 25.77
C THR A 219 8.93 -3.58 25.76
N PHE A 220 8.37 -3.07 26.86
CA PHE A 220 6.94 -2.89 27.02
C PHE A 220 6.53 -1.44 26.84
N PHE A 221 5.42 -1.23 26.10
CA PHE A 221 4.88 0.08 25.80
C PHE A 221 3.47 0.26 26.33
N ASP A 222 3.24 1.37 27.00
CA ASP A 222 1.91 1.90 27.27
C ASP A 222 1.57 2.89 26.15
N LEU A 223 0.62 2.52 25.29
CA LEU A 223 0.21 3.32 24.13
C LEU A 223 -0.63 4.53 24.53
N VAL A 224 -1.30 4.48 25.66
CA VAL A 224 -2.13 5.59 26.18
C VAL A 224 -1.25 6.75 26.64
N THR A 225 -0.17 6.44 27.35
CA THR A 225 0.80 7.45 27.82
C THR A 225 1.91 7.71 26.78
N GLY A 226 2.07 6.85 25.80
CA GLY A 226 3.13 6.90 24.80
C GLY A 226 4.52 6.73 25.42
N SER A 227 4.68 5.83 26.39
CA SER A 227 5.92 5.63 27.14
C SER A 227 6.32 4.15 27.26
N ILE A 228 7.62 3.91 27.51
CA ILE A 228 8.12 2.60 27.90
C ILE A 228 7.80 2.38 29.37
N VAL A 229 7.33 1.18 29.69
CA VAL A 229 7.00 0.75 31.06
C VAL A 229 7.80 -0.50 31.43
N PRO A 230 8.05 -0.77 32.73
CA PRO A 230 8.87 -1.91 33.14
C PRO A 230 8.25 -3.26 32.79
N THR A 231 6.93 -3.35 32.77
CA THR A 231 6.16 -4.57 32.46
C THR A 231 4.71 -4.21 32.13
N GLY A 232 4.01 -5.06 31.39
CA GLY A 232 2.60 -4.84 31.05
C GLY A 232 2.44 -3.75 29.97
N GLY A 233 1.46 -2.86 30.14
CA GLY A 233 1.08 -1.86 29.12
C GLY A 233 0.20 -2.45 28.02
N ASP A 234 0.44 -2.06 26.77
CA ASP A 234 -0.37 -2.42 25.61
C ASP A 234 0.33 -3.32 24.61
N LEU A 235 1.66 -3.16 24.48
CA LEU A 235 2.45 -3.84 23.46
C LEU A 235 3.84 -4.21 24.01
N GLU A 236 4.21 -5.46 23.83
CA GLU A 236 5.56 -5.98 24.01
C GLU A 236 6.26 -6.03 22.66
N VAL A 237 7.48 -5.53 22.60
CA VAL A 237 8.35 -5.52 21.41
C VAL A 237 9.64 -6.24 21.74
N ILE A 238 9.95 -7.28 20.98
CA ILE A 238 11.19 -8.07 21.11
C ILE A 238 11.97 -7.92 19.81
N VAL A 239 13.22 -7.51 19.91
CA VAL A 239 14.09 -7.32 18.75
C VAL A 239 15.39 -8.07 18.94
N THR A 240 15.79 -8.82 17.91
CA THR A 240 17.12 -9.42 17.84
C THR A 240 17.85 -8.94 16.60
N ARG A 241 19.15 -8.84 16.70
CA ARG A 241 20.03 -8.47 15.58
C ARG A 241 21.38 -9.14 15.76
N ALA A 242 21.94 -9.69 14.68
CA ALA A 242 23.31 -10.17 14.67
C ALA A 242 24.29 -9.03 14.99
N PRO A 243 25.38 -9.30 15.72
CA PRO A 243 26.39 -8.30 16.01
C PRO A 243 27.12 -7.87 14.72
N GLY A 244 27.65 -6.66 14.73
CA GLY A 244 28.42 -6.08 13.63
C GLY A 244 27.67 -5.00 12.85
N VAL A 245 28.34 -4.49 11.82
CA VAL A 245 27.81 -3.44 10.94
C VAL A 245 26.84 -4.06 9.96
N ILE A 246 25.58 -3.63 10.02
CA ILE A 246 24.53 -4.02 9.07
C ILE A 246 24.23 -2.82 8.16
N THR A 247 24.26 -3.06 6.85
CA THR A 247 23.95 -2.07 5.82
C THR A 247 23.25 -2.78 4.67
N GLN A 248 22.73 -2.04 3.69
CA GLN A 248 22.19 -2.62 2.45
C GLN A 248 23.21 -3.43 1.62
N ARG A 249 24.49 -3.31 1.90
CA ARG A 249 25.57 -4.10 1.25
C ARG A 249 26.15 -5.19 2.14
N ASN A 250 25.97 -5.07 3.44
CA ASN A 250 26.43 -6.03 4.44
C ASN A 250 25.23 -6.44 5.28
N HIS A 251 24.48 -7.43 4.81
CA HIS A 251 23.29 -7.94 5.46
C HIS A 251 23.63 -8.62 6.79
N GLY A 252 22.70 -8.60 7.72
CA GLY A 252 22.77 -9.32 8.98
C GLY A 252 21.44 -9.98 9.31
N ASP A 253 21.49 -11.00 10.14
CA ASP A 253 20.29 -11.65 10.64
C ASP A 253 19.60 -10.72 11.64
N TRP A 254 18.31 -10.57 11.55
CA TRP A 254 17.52 -9.83 12.52
C TRP A 254 16.07 -10.32 12.60
N SER A 255 15.41 -10.04 13.71
CA SER A 255 13.98 -10.28 13.86
C SER A 255 13.30 -9.22 14.71
N ILE A 256 12.00 -9.04 14.49
CA ILE A 256 11.12 -8.28 15.38
C ILE A 256 9.85 -9.08 15.65
N LYS A 257 9.43 -9.09 16.90
CA LYS A 257 8.15 -9.63 17.34
C LYS A 257 7.37 -8.57 18.10
N LEU A 258 6.11 -8.39 17.72
CA LEU A 258 5.14 -7.51 18.37
C LEU A 258 4.07 -8.38 19.04
N VAL A 259 3.88 -8.23 20.34
CA VAL A 259 2.91 -9.01 21.12
C VAL A 259 2.00 -8.06 21.87
N PRO A 260 0.74 -7.92 21.48
CA PRO A 260 -0.24 -7.15 22.26
C PRO A 260 -0.51 -7.78 23.62
N ILE A 261 -0.60 -6.98 24.65
CA ILE A 261 -0.85 -7.43 26.01
C ILE A 261 -2.35 -7.60 26.24
N ASN A 262 -2.77 -8.84 26.51
CA ASN A 262 -4.19 -9.20 26.69
C ASN A 262 -5.06 -8.73 25.52
N GLY A 263 -4.65 -9.04 24.29
CA GLY A 263 -5.33 -8.59 23.08
C GLY A 263 -4.83 -9.24 21.82
N GLY A 264 -4.76 -8.48 20.73
CA GLY A 264 -4.30 -8.99 19.45
C GLY A 264 -3.89 -7.87 18.48
N ILE A 265 -3.24 -8.27 17.40
CA ILE A 265 -2.72 -7.40 16.35
C ILE A 265 -3.20 -7.86 14.97
N MET A 266 -3.57 -6.91 14.12
CA MET A 266 -3.92 -7.18 12.73
C MET A 266 -3.17 -6.20 11.83
N GLU A 267 -2.46 -6.72 10.84
CA GLU A 267 -1.80 -5.90 9.82
C GLU A 267 -2.84 -5.34 8.84
N SER A 268 -2.67 -4.10 8.42
CA SER A 268 -3.45 -3.44 7.40
C SER A 268 -2.53 -2.72 6.41
N ASP A 269 -3.01 -2.52 5.19
CA ASP A 269 -2.36 -1.58 4.29
C ASP A 269 -2.74 -0.13 4.64
N TYR A 270 -1.89 0.81 4.21
CA TYR A 270 -2.05 2.22 4.54
C TYR A 270 -3.35 2.81 3.98
N GLN A 271 -3.77 2.43 2.77
CA GLN A 271 -4.97 2.97 2.14
C GLN A 271 -6.23 2.51 2.86
N THR A 272 -6.33 1.22 3.17
CA THR A 272 -7.43 0.66 3.96
C THR A 272 -7.51 1.31 5.34
N ALA A 273 -6.39 1.46 6.02
CA ALA A 273 -6.37 2.08 7.35
C ALA A 273 -6.86 3.54 7.35
N GLN A 274 -6.60 4.30 6.28
CA GLN A 274 -7.08 5.68 6.17
C GLN A 274 -8.60 5.80 6.11
N VAL A 275 -9.27 4.82 5.50
CA VAL A 275 -10.72 4.81 5.32
C VAL A 275 -11.45 3.91 6.34
N THR A 276 -10.73 3.39 7.33
CA THR A 276 -11.27 2.58 8.42
C THR A 276 -11.55 3.46 9.62
N PHE A 277 -12.83 3.59 9.96
CA PHE A 277 -13.31 4.45 11.06
C PHE A 277 -13.70 3.66 12.32
N GLU A 278 -13.67 2.34 12.26
CA GLU A 278 -13.97 1.46 13.37
C GLU A 278 -12.95 0.33 13.46
N ALA A 279 -12.48 0.01 14.65
CA ALA A 279 -11.61 -1.12 14.88
C ALA A 279 -12.31 -2.42 14.44
N PRO A 280 -11.64 -3.33 13.71
CA PRO A 280 -12.20 -4.62 13.35
C PRO A 280 -12.74 -5.37 14.57
N ALA A 281 -13.84 -6.13 14.39
CA ALA A 281 -14.42 -6.92 15.47
C ALA A 281 -13.60 -8.18 15.76
N ASP A 282 -12.96 -8.72 14.75
CA ASP A 282 -12.22 -9.99 14.75
C ASP A 282 -11.02 -9.94 13.81
N GLY A 283 -10.37 -11.07 13.56
CA GLY A 283 -9.19 -11.17 12.68
C GLY A 283 -7.87 -10.81 13.35
N TYR A 284 -7.88 -10.52 14.63
CA TYR A 284 -6.66 -10.26 15.41
C TYR A 284 -5.88 -11.56 15.66
N ARG A 285 -4.55 -11.47 15.58
CA ARG A 285 -3.60 -12.54 15.89
C ARG A 285 -2.89 -12.23 17.20
N ASP A 286 -2.39 -13.25 17.87
CA ASP A 286 -1.67 -13.09 19.15
C ASP A 286 -0.36 -12.31 19.02
N SER A 287 0.25 -12.31 17.83
CA SER A 287 1.48 -11.57 17.57
C SER A 287 1.72 -11.33 16.07
N TYR A 288 2.59 -10.40 15.78
CA TYR A 288 3.21 -10.17 14.49
C TYR A 288 4.70 -10.48 14.59
N PHE A 289 5.25 -11.24 13.65
CA PHE A 289 6.65 -11.63 13.63
C PHE A 289 7.25 -11.51 12.23
N VAL A 290 8.43 -10.92 12.16
CA VAL A 290 9.26 -10.89 10.95
C VAL A 290 10.69 -11.27 11.32
N GLN A 291 11.29 -12.09 10.48
CA GLN A 291 12.70 -12.47 10.57
C GLN A 291 13.35 -12.36 9.20
N MET A 292 14.56 -11.82 9.16
CA MET A 292 15.42 -11.77 7.98
C MET A 292 16.72 -12.50 8.24
N SER A 293 17.07 -13.42 7.33
CA SER A 293 18.42 -14.00 7.28
C SER A 293 19.29 -13.17 6.35
N ARG A 294 20.59 -13.04 6.68
CA ARG A 294 21.58 -12.33 5.84
C ARG A 294 21.65 -12.83 4.40
N ASP A 295 21.32 -14.11 4.20
CA ASP A 295 21.38 -14.79 2.91
C ASP A 295 20.05 -14.71 2.13
N ASP A 296 19.04 -14.03 2.69
CA ASP A 296 17.75 -13.87 2.03
C ASP A 296 17.88 -12.92 0.82
N PRO A 297 17.54 -13.36 -0.40
CA PRO A 297 17.59 -12.50 -1.59
C PRO A 297 16.59 -11.31 -1.51
N GLY A 298 15.55 -11.41 -0.67
CA GLY A 298 14.60 -10.36 -0.38
C GLY A 298 14.92 -9.54 0.87
N TRP A 299 16.17 -9.57 1.35
CA TRP A 299 16.58 -8.90 2.57
C TRP A 299 16.28 -7.40 2.56
N PHE A 300 15.74 -6.90 3.67
CA PHE A 300 15.47 -5.49 3.89
C PHE A 300 15.85 -5.10 5.33
N ASP A 301 16.07 -3.82 5.57
CA ASP A 301 16.52 -3.24 6.83
C ASP A 301 15.46 -2.42 7.56
N ASN A 302 14.27 -2.31 7.00
CA ASN A 302 13.19 -1.50 7.56
C ASN A 302 11.82 -2.14 7.38
N ILE A 303 10.90 -1.77 8.28
CA ILE A 303 9.47 -2.11 8.18
C ILE A 303 8.67 -0.81 8.30
N GLN A 304 7.79 -0.57 7.35
CA GLN A 304 6.78 0.48 7.42
C GLN A 304 5.41 -0.14 7.19
N LYS A 305 4.63 -0.33 8.25
CA LYS A 305 3.34 -1.00 8.22
C LYS A 305 2.32 -0.31 9.09
N VAL A 306 1.05 -0.56 8.81
CA VAL A 306 -0.06 -0.13 9.66
C VAL A 306 -0.67 -1.34 10.35
N PHE A 307 -0.97 -1.16 11.64
CA PHE A 307 -1.58 -2.19 12.47
C PHE A 307 -2.81 -1.65 13.16
N PHE A 308 -3.80 -2.51 13.27
CA PHE A 308 -4.89 -2.39 14.24
C PHE A 308 -4.53 -3.27 15.45
N LEU A 309 -4.59 -2.68 16.62
CA LEU A 309 -4.18 -3.32 17.86
C LEU A 309 -5.30 -3.23 18.88
N MET A 310 -5.63 -4.35 19.48
CA MET A 310 -6.49 -4.46 20.65
C MET A 310 -5.62 -4.84 21.84
N SER A 311 -5.80 -4.21 22.99
CA SER A 311 -5.08 -4.51 24.22
C SER A 311 -5.97 -4.35 25.45
N ARG A 312 -5.47 -4.72 26.64
CA ARG A 312 -6.18 -4.62 27.90
C ARG A 312 -7.57 -5.27 27.88
N ASN A 313 -7.69 -6.46 27.27
CA ASN A 313 -8.97 -7.18 27.12
C ASN A 313 -10.04 -6.34 26.38
N GLY A 314 -9.66 -5.61 25.34
CA GLY A 314 -10.57 -4.77 24.54
C GLY A 314 -10.91 -3.42 25.16
N GLN A 315 -10.18 -2.97 26.17
CA GLN A 315 -10.33 -1.61 26.73
C GLN A 315 -9.59 -0.56 25.90
N VAL A 316 -8.58 -0.98 25.11
CA VAL A 316 -7.81 -0.08 24.26
C VAL A 316 -7.80 -0.63 22.84
N TYR A 317 -8.21 0.20 21.88
CA TYR A 317 -8.10 -0.07 20.44
C TYR A 317 -7.24 0.99 19.79
N SER A 318 -6.18 0.58 19.09
CA SER A 318 -5.25 1.49 18.44
C SER A 318 -5.13 1.24 16.97
N LYS A 319 -5.00 2.32 16.17
CA LYS A 319 -4.63 2.32 14.76
C LYS A 319 -3.28 2.98 14.63
N LEU A 320 -2.23 2.19 14.36
CA LEU A 320 -0.84 2.61 14.44
C LEU A 320 -0.10 2.37 13.14
N SER A 321 0.56 3.39 12.61
CA SER A 321 1.67 3.24 11.70
C SER A 321 2.93 2.97 12.50
N LEU A 322 3.57 1.85 12.22
CA LEU A 322 4.84 1.46 12.79
C LEU A 322 5.93 1.65 11.73
N ASN A 323 6.98 2.35 12.11
CA ASN A 323 8.20 2.48 11.33
C ASN A 323 9.37 1.99 12.17
N PHE A 324 10.12 1.07 11.61
CA PHE A 324 11.19 0.36 12.26
C PHE A 324 12.36 0.26 11.29
N GLU A 325 13.56 0.57 11.75
CA GLU A 325 14.77 0.54 10.94
C GLU A 325 15.93 -0.05 11.75
N ILE A 326 16.53 -1.13 11.20
CA ILE A 326 17.74 -1.75 11.74
C ILE A 326 18.92 -0.92 11.26
N ASN A 327 19.28 0.07 12.03
CA ASN A 327 20.42 0.92 11.75
C ASN A 327 21.71 0.37 12.34
N ASP A 328 22.81 0.82 11.76
CA ASP A 328 24.14 0.67 12.32
C ASP A 328 24.37 1.72 13.43
N ASP A 329 23.63 1.58 14.54
CA ASP A 329 23.86 2.40 15.72
C ASP A 329 24.98 1.76 16.56
N PRO A 330 26.11 2.46 16.75
CA PRO A 330 27.23 1.94 17.55
C PRO A 330 26.86 1.68 19.01
N ASN A 331 25.73 2.21 19.49
CA ASN A 331 25.24 2.03 20.87
C ASN A 331 24.40 0.76 21.05
N GLY A 332 24.25 -0.09 20.03
CA GLY A 332 23.46 -1.31 20.13
C GLY A 332 21.94 -1.08 20.21
N THR A 333 21.46 0.01 19.61
CA THR A 333 20.04 0.35 19.56
C THR A 333 19.56 0.50 18.11
N MET A 334 18.25 0.41 17.93
CA MET A 334 17.58 0.62 16.66
C MET A 334 16.50 1.69 16.77
N TRP A 335 16.15 2.27 15.65
CA TRP A 335 15.10 3.27 15.57
C TRP A 335 13.73 2.61 15.42
N PHE A 336 12.77 3.07 16.24
CA PHE A 336 11.42 2.54 16.30
C PHE A 336 10.41 3.65 16.54
N GLN A 337 9.42 3.80 15.67
CA GLN A 337 8.43 4.86 15.76
C GLN A 337 7.01 4.30 15.70
N PHE A 338 6.15 4.79 16.60
CA PHE A 338 4.70 4.68 16.48
C PHE A 338 4.08 6.02 16.11
N LYS A 339 3.13 5.97 15.18
CA LYS A 339 2.28 7.12 14.86
C LYS A 339 0.85 6.66 14.63
N GLY A 340 -0.12 7.28 15.31
CA GLY A 340 -1.53 6.93 15.14
C GLY A 340 -2.41 7.44 16.24
N VAL A 341 -3.48 6.70 16.52
CA VAL A 341 -4.48 7.03 17.54
C VAL A 341 -4.86 5.80 18.36
N ALA A 342 -5.27 6.03 19.62
CA ALA A 342 -5.85 5.03 20.48
C ALA A 342 -7.16 5.51 21.10
N SER A 343 -8.18 4.65 21.09
CA SER A 343 -9.37 4.76 21.93
C SER A 343 -9.08 4.06 23.26
N THR A 344 -9.44 4.69 24.40
CA THR A 344 -9.06 4.23 25.74
C THR A 344 -10.25 3.90 26.64
N ASN A 345 -11.45 3.87 26.08
CA ASN A 345 -12.72 3.65 26.76
C ASN A 345 -13.42 2.33 26.32
N GLY A 346 -12.73 1.49 25.59
CA GLY A 346 -13.29 0.26 24.99
C GLY A 346 -14.11 0.50 23.74
N SER A 347 -14.27 1.76 23.29
CA SER A 347 -14.90 2.05 22.02
C SER A 347 -14.03 1.62 20.84
N ARG A 348 -14.65 1.03 19.85
CA ARG A 348 -14.01 0.69 18.58
C ARG A 348 -14.03 1.85 17.58
N ASN A 349 -14.72 2.95 17.89
CA ASN A 349 -14.83 4.10 17.02
C ASN A 349 -13.51 4.91 16.99
N TRP A 350 -13.02 5.18 15.77
CA TRP A 350 -11.83 6.00 15.51
C TRP A 350 -12.17 7.31 14.78
N GLU A 351 -13.40 7.75 14.85
CA GLU A 351 -13.74 9.07 14.34
C GLU A 351 -13.04 10.15 15.17
N ALA A 352 -12.11 10.84 14.55
CA ALA A 352 -11.48 12.00 15.16
C ALA A 352 -12.42 13.20 15.10
N THR A 353 -12.33 14.09 16.09
CA THR A 353 -12.93 15.42 16.00
C THR A 353 -12.40 16.10 14.75
N ALA A 354 -13.28 16.53 13.85
CA ALA A 354 -12.85 17.30 12.70
C ALA A 354 -12.00 18.49 13.20
N PRO A 355 -10.84 18.77 12.60
CA PRO A 355 -10.12 20.00 12.94
C PRO A 355 -11.05 21.17 12.66
N GLN A 356 -11.29 21.97 13.69
CA GLN A 356 -12.12 23.19 13.65
C GLN A 356 -11.45 24.25 12.77
#